data_61cbf47bb47ee5ca8b60263df8c7f18c
#
_entry.id   61cbf47bb47ee5ca8b60263df8c7f18c
#
_cell.length_a   1.000
_cell.length_b   1.000
_cell.length_c   1.000
_cell.angle_alpha   90.00
_cell.angle_beta   90.00
_cell.angle_gamma   90.00
#
_symmetry.space_group_name_H-M   'P 1'
#
loop_
_entity.id
_entity.type
_entity.pdbx_description
1 polymer ?
#
loop_
_entity_poly.entity_id
_entity_poly.type
_entity_poly.pdbx_seq_one_letter_code
_entity_poly.pdbx_strand_id
1 'polypeptide(L)'
;MSNYKKLENKLKELMSKYEHDEYIESRTRKNDGLKIIGITGSNGKTTTAMIVHEYLKRIGKTSVLFASCGIDLEISNYSYNNEVEIPIYNETSLINAINGAIKERADYLILEINERTIEKGYIEGIPFSIRALTNIVPKHNTLSYTEEEYVNIKKSFFKVDDEDDCTCIYTLTEKELLEDLIRQNNKPYKVVSSEYVARVKGVEEAKIDYMLHQGTKEFDSLEGLNFNIKTKTKDVECHTNLIMPFNALNITLAYAILDSLGEMEDSKFNQLLEEIKIPGRDEVIRYNGRTIIIMITCTPHLEIIKRYKEKGKVKNIRLVTGSFGKGFNSWLEEYKEEKFTKYVEESMRWAYSYFVKNVDQIYITTNDNAYSNITELLGKQKKEVEGKTTYFLIEDRKEAIKKAIEDSERNDVIIISGRGNRSIFCKDRRNVEIYLDRSIVEEEIIKKKEEDNAN
;
A
#
# COMPACT_ATOMS: atom_id res chain seq x y z
N MET A 1 -20.89 -25.89 2.57
CA MET A 1 -19.85 -25.98 3.65
C MET A 1 -19.61 -24.55 4.12
N SER A 2 -19.52 -24.29 5.43
CA SER A 2 -19.31 -22.92 5.92
C SER A 2 -17.93 -22.40 5.56
N ASN A 3 -17.79 -21.06 5.45
CA ASN A 3 -16.51 -20.43 5.16
C ASN A 3 -15.46 -20.78 6.23
N TYR A 4 -15.87 -20.88 7.50
CA TYR A 4 -14.98 -21.34 8.58
C TYR A 4 -14.46 -22.76 8.32
N LYS A 5 -15.31 -23.67 7.84
CA LYS A 5 -14.91 -25.05 7.57
C LYS A 5 -13.94 -25.15 6.37
N LYS A 6 -14.16 -24.33 5.33
CA LYS A 6 -13.25 -24.24 4.20
C LYS A 6 -11.89 -23.69 4.63
N LEU A 7 -11.87 -22.61 5.45
CA LEU A 7 -10.65 -22.05 6.03
C LEU A 7 -9.91 -23.03 6.94
N GLU A 8 -10.65 -23.72 7.80
CA GLU A 8 -10.08 -24.75 8.67
C GLU A 8 -9.39 -25.86 7.88
N ASN A 9 -10.02 -26.33 6.79
CA ASN A 9 -9.43 -27.34 5.92
C ASN A 9 -8.15 -26.82 5.23
N LYS A 10 -8.19 -25.58 4.72
CA LYS A 10 -7.01 -24.94 4.12
C LYS A 10 -5.88 -24.78 5.14
N LEU A 11 -6.21 -24.35 6.35
CA LEU A 11 -5.24 -24.23 7.43
C LEU A 11 -4.60 -25.59 7.78
N LYS A 12 -5.39 -26.68 7.89
CA LYS A 12 -4.86 -28.03 8.11
C LYS A 12 -3.89 -28.46 7.01
N GLU A 13 -4.23 -28.17 5.74
CA GLU A 13 -3.35 -28.44 4.60
C GLU A 13 -2.02 -27.69 4.74
N LEU A 14 -2.07 -26.38 5.03
CA LEU A 14 -0.89 -25.56 5.19
C LEU A 14 -0.04 -25.99 6.40
N MET A 15 -0.68 -26.25 7.55
CA MET A 15 0.03 -26.69 8.76
C MET A 15 0.67 -28.07 8.59
N SER A 16 0.06 -28.99 7.85
CA SER A 16 0.63 -30.32 7.62
C SER A 16 1.96 -30.29 6.88
N LYS A 17 2.22 -29.23 6.11
CA LYS A 17 3.49 -29.04 5.42
C LYS A 17 4.66 -28.64 6.35
N TYR A 18 4.34 -28.11 7.52
CA TYR A 18 5.33 -27.54 8.44
C TYR A 18 5.45 -28.30 9.78
N GLU A 19 4.84 -29.48 9.91
CA GLU A 19 4.87 -30.33 11.11
C GLU A 19 4.50 -29.57 12.42
N HIS A 20 3.54 -28.62 12.34
CA HIS A 20 3.06 -27.93 13.53
C HIS A 20 2.04 -28.79 14.28
N ASP A 21 2.41 -29.22 15.49
CA ASP A 21 1.59 -30.09 16.36
C ASP A 21 0.40 -29.36 17.03
N GLU A 22 0.35 -28.05 16.98
CA GLU A 22 -0.75 -27.28 17.58
C GLU A 22 -1.90 -27.09 16.59
N TYR A 23 -2.87 -27.95 16.75
CA TYR A 23 -4.15 -27.88 16.05
C TYR A 23 -5.04 -26.83 16.70
N ILE A 24 -5.47 -25.83 15.91
CA ILE A 24 -6.48 -24.89 16.37
C ILE A 24 -7.86 -25.53 16.19
N GLU A 25 -8.50 -25.90 17.30
CA GLU A 25 -9.89 -26.29 17.26
C GLU A 25 -10.76 -25.19 16.69
N SER A 26 -11.37 -25.46 15.54
CA SER A 26 -12.36 -24.57 14.97
C SER A 26 -13.53 -24.47 15.92
N ARG A 27 -13.65 -23.34 16.58
CA ARG A 27 -14.85 -23.03 17.34
C ARG A 27 -15.92 -22.60 16.35
N THR A 28 -16.78 -23.53 15.99
CA THR A 28 -17.90 -23.25 15.11
C THR A 28 -18.77 -22.15 15.69
N ARG A 29 -18.76 -20.97 15.02
CA ARG A 29 -19.80 -19.97 15.21
C ARG A 29 -21.12 -20.60 14.75
N LYS A 30 -22.19 -20.35 15.50
CA LYS A 30 -23.54 -20.76 15.06
C LYS A 30 -24.01 -20.09 13.79
N ASN A 31 -23.35 -19.00 13.38
CA ASN A 31 -23.61 -18.27 12.13
C ASN A 31 -22.42 -18.41 11.19
N ASP A 32 -22.65 -18.96 10.03
CA ASP A 32 -21.70 -19.16 8.93
C ASP A 32 -21.31 -17.85 8.21
N GLY A 33 -21.02 -16.77 8.95
CA GLY A 33 -20.97 -15.43 8.43
C GLY A 33 -19.60 -14.87 8.02
N LEU A 34 -18.49 -15.64 8.15
CA LEU A 34 -17.17 -15.11 7.78
C LEU A 34 -17.11 -14.76 6.28
N LYS A 35 -16.90 -13.49 5.99
CA LYS A 35 -16.67 -12.98 4.63
C LYS A 35 -15.19 -12.71 4.41
N ILE A 36 -14.63 -13.21 3.30
CA ILE A 36 -13.22 -13.08 2.97
C ILE A 36 -13.09 -12.19 1.75
N ILE A 37 -12.27 -11.15 1.88
CA ILE A 37 -12.05 -10.13 0.87
C ILE A 37 -10.60 -10.22 0.41
N GLY A 38 -10.38 -10.53 -0.86
CA GLY A 38 -9.07 -10.53 -1.48
C GLY A 38 -8.88 -9.30 -2.36
N ILE A 39 -7.82 -8.53 -2.13
CA ILE A 39 -7.53 -7.31 -2.88
C ILE A 39 -6.17 -7.45 -3.56
N THR A 40 -6.16 -7.45 -4.89
CA THR A 40 -4.95 -7.54 -5.69
C THR A 40 -4.75 -6.33 -6.60
N GLY A 41 -3.58 -6.24 -7.21
CA GLY A 41 -3.18 -5.23 -8.17
C GLY A 41 -1.71 -4.83 -8.01
N SER A 42 -1.26 -3.87 -8.80
CA SER A 42 0.11 -3.34 -8.72
C SER A 42 0.24 -2.37 -7.54
N ASN A 43 -0.60 -1.35 -7.48
CA ASN A 43 -0.59 -0.28 -6.47
C ASN A 43 -1.97 -0.13 -5.82
N GLY A 44 -2.02 0.48 -4.62
CA GLY A 44 -3.28 0.81 -3.94
C GLY A 44 -3.87 -0.30 -3.07
N LYS A 45 -3.37 -1.53 -3.14
CA LYS A 45 -3.86 -2.68 -2.36
C LYS A 45 -3.96 -2.40 -0.86
N THR A 46 -2.85 -1.99 -0.24
CA THR A 46 -2.77 -1.69 1.20
C THR A 46 -3.74 -0.58 1.60
N THR A 47 -3.77 0.51 0.84
CA THR A 47 -4.65 1.64 1.11
C THR A 47 -6.12 1.21 1.07
N THR A 48 -6.53 0.49 0.02
CA THR A 48 -7.90 -0.02 -0.11
C THR A 48 -8.25 -0.99 1.02
N ALA A 49 -7.35 -1.93 1.35
CA ALA A 49 -7.53 -2.91 2.41
C ALA A 49 -7.69 -2.25 3.79
N MET A 50 -6.85 -1.26 4.09
CA MET A 50 -6.92 -0.48 5.34
C MET A 50 -8.24 0.30 5.46
N ILE A 51 -8.69 0.96 4.39
CA ILE A 51 -9.97 1.69 4.41
C ILE A 51 -11.13 0.74 4.71
N VAL A 52 -11.17 -0.42 4.03
CA VAL A 52 -12.21 -1.44 4.26
C VAL A 52 -12.16 -1.94 5.71
N HIS A 53 -10.97 -2.25 6.22
CA HIS A 53 -10.76 -2.76 7.58
C HIS A 53 -11.19 -1.74 8.64
N GLU A 54 -10.69 -0.51 8.57
CA GLU A 54 -11.00 0.53 9.54
C GLU A 54 -12.49 0.93 9.52
N TYR A 55 -13.11 0.88 8.35
CA TYR A 55 -14.54 1.11 8.25
C TYR A 55 -15.35 0.00 8.93
N LEU A 56 -15.03 -1.26 8.68
CA LEU A 56 -15.72 -2.39 9.31
C LEU A 56 -15.60 -2.35 10.83
N LYS A 57 -14.42 -2.01 11.37
CA LYS A 57 -14.22 -1.78 12.80
C LYS A 57 -15.11 -0.65 13.32
N ARG A 58 -15.18 0.47 12.60
CA ARG A 58 -15.98 1.64 12.98
C ARG A 58 -17.48 1.33 13.07
N ILE A 59 -17.99 0.41 12.27
CA ILE A 59 -19.39 -0.02 12.35
C ILE A 59 -19.61 -1.19 13.33
N GLY A 60 -18.58 -1.57 14.12
CA GLY A 60 -18.66 -2.59 15.16
C GLY A 60 -18.54 -4.03 14.68
N LYS A 61 -17.92 -4.25 13.51
CA LYS A 61 -17.63 -5.60 12.99
C LYS A 61 -16.25 -6.06 13.44
N THR A 62 -16.13 -7.35 13.72
CA THR A 62 -14.82 -7.97 13.97
C THR A 62 -14.11 -8.22 12.63
N SER A 63 -13.02 -7.52 12.40
CA SER A 63 -12.25 -7.57 11.15
C SER A 63 -10.81 -7.95 11.41
N VAL A 64 -10.25 -8.85 10.60
CA VAL A 64 -8.83 -9.19 10.57
C VAL A 64 -8.24 -8.71 9.27
N LEU A 65 -7.14 -7.98 9.34
CA LEU A 65 -6.41 -7.46 8.19
C LEU A 65 -5.07 -8.18 8.03
N PHE A 66 -4.75 -8.57 6.80
CA PHE A 66 -3.44 -9.02 6.36
C PHE A 66 -2.99 -8.19 5.17
N ALA A 67 -2.08 -7.26 5.41
CA ALA A 67 -1.61 -6.31 4.41
C ALA A 67 -0.12 -6.00 4.58
N SER A 68 0.46 -5.25 3.65
CA SER A 68 1.88 -4.86 3.71
C SER A 68 2.22 -3.92 4.87
N CYS A 69 1.22 -3.38 5.56
CA CYS A 69 1.38 -2.65 6.82
C CYS A 69 1.41 -3.58 8.06
N GLY A 70 1.20 -4.88 7.89
CA GLY A 70 1.18 -5.87 8.96
C GLY A 70 -0.10 -6.70 9.02
N ILE A 71 -0.29 -7.39 10.14
CA ILE A 71 -1.52 -8.09 10.49
C ILE A 71 -2.19 -7.32 11.63
N ASP A 72 -3.43 -6.90 11.44
CA ASP A 72 -4.21 -6.29 12.51
C ASP A 72 -5.33 -7.24 12.95
N LEU A 73 -5.30 -7.54 14.25
CA LEU A 73 -6.30 -8.33 14.95
C LEU A 73 -7.05 -7.39 15.89
N GLU A 74 -8.25 -7.00 15.53
CA GLU A 74 -9.02 -5.94 16.18
C GLU A 74 -9.12 -6.07 17.71
N ILE A 75 -9.27 -7.28 18.24
CA ILE A 75 -9.58 -7.52 19.67
C ILE A 75 -8.33 -7.50 20.55
N SER A 76 -7.17 -7.78 20.01
CA SER A 76 -5.94 -7.95 20.79
C SER A 76 -5.07 -6.72 20.87
N ASN A 77 -5.37 -5.63 20.17
CA ASN A 77 -4.44 -4.51 19.90
C ASN A 77 -3.07 -5.02 19.41
N TYR A 78 -3.06 -6.23 18.87
CA TYR A 78 -1.87 -6.88 18.39
C TYR A 78 -1.66 -6.52 16.94
N SER A 79 -0.99 -5.40 16.74
CA SER A 79 -0.45 -5.05 15.44
C SER A 79 0.85 -5.81 15.27
N TYR A 80 0.81 -6.90 14.54
CA TYR A 80 2.02 -7.58 14.11
C TYR A 80 2.57 -6.83 12.90
N ASN A 81 3.30 -5.77 13.16
CA ASN A 81 4.16 -5.21 12.13
C ASN A 81 5.11 -6.31 11.74
N ASN A 82 5.24 -6.60 10.44
CA ASN A 82 6.22 -7.53 9.92
C ASN A 82 7.62 -7.04 10.25
N GLU A 83 8.00 -7.29 11.47
CA GLU A 83 9.24 -6.78 12.05
C GLU A 83 10.46 -7.49 11.51
N VAL A 84 10.28 -8.67 11.01
CA VAL A 84 11.34 -9.39 10.36
C VAL A 84 10.97 -9.50 8.92
N GLU A 85 11.69 -8.97 8.02
CA GLU A 85 11.74 -9.20 6.56
C GLU A 85 10.79 -10.27 5.97
N ILE A 86 9.79 -10.65 6.75
CA ILE A 86 8.89 -11.68 6.38
C ILE A 86 7.75 -11.02 5.76
N PRO A 87 7.82 -11.11 4.53
CA PRO A 87 6.77 -10.53 3.77
C PRO A 87 5.50 -11.24 4.16
N ILE A 88 4.50 -10.47 4.21
CA ILE A 88 3.16 -10.81 3.84
C ILE A 88 3.08 -11.81 2.69
N TYR A 89 4.17 -12.27 2.21
CA TYR A 89 4.32 -13.05 0.99
C TYR A 89 4.77 -14.47 1.29
N ASN A 90 4.85 -14.84 2.55
CA ASN A 90 5.10 -16.21 2.90
C ASN A 90 3.83 -16.88 3.45
N GLU A 91 3.83 -18.17 3.34
CA GLU A 91 2.74 -19.04 3.75
C GLU A 91 2.47 -18.92 5.27
N THR A 92 3.51 -18.75 6.08
CA THR A 92 3.40 -18.62 7.55
C THR A 92 2.61 -17.37 7.96
N SER A 93 2.88 -16.24 7.34
CA SER A 93 2.13 -15.00 7.63
C SER A 93 0.65 -15.13 7.24
N LEU A 94 0.36 -15.79 6.13
CA LEU A 94 -1.02 -16.08 5.72
C LEU A 94 -1.71 -17.02 6.73
N ILE A 95 -1.02 -18.06 7.19
CA ILE A 95 -1.52 -18.96 8.24
C ILE A 95 -1.86 -18.17 9.50
N ASN A 96 -0.98 -17.26 9.92
CA ASN A 96 -1.22 -16.44 11.11
C ASN A 96 -2.46 -15.55 10.96
N ALA A 97 -2.68 -14.95 9.78
CA ALA A 97 -3.87 -14.16 9.51
C ALA A 97 -5.15 -15.01 9.54
N ILE A 98 -5.13 -16.19 8.94
CA ILE A 98 -6.25 -17.14 8.96
C ILE A 98 -6.54 -17.62 10.40
N ASN A 99 -5.48 -17.97 11.14
CA ASN A 99 -5.59 -18.34 12.55
C ASN A 99 -6.20 -17.23 13.39
N GLY A 100 -5.74 -16.00 13.17
CA GLY A 100 -6.30 -14.82 13.81
C GLY A 100 -7.79 -14.70 13.53
N ALA A 101 -8.20 -14.76 12.27
CA ALA A 101 -9.61 -14.66 11.89
C ALA A 101 -10.48 -15.76 12.54
N ILE A 102 -9.98 -17.00 12.61
CA ILE A 102 -10.69 -18.12 13.23
C ILE A 102 -10.78 -17.92 14.75
N LYS A 103 -9.66 -17.60 15.41
CA LYS A 103 -9.56 -17.40 16.85
C LYS A 103 -10.46 -16.27 17.34
N GLU A 104 -10.44 -15.15 16.65
CA GLU A 104 -11.24 -13.97 16.98
C GLU A 104 -12.70 -14.10 16.49
N ARG A 105 -13.06 -15.19 15.81
CA ARG A 105 -14.39 -15.37 15.20
C ARG A 105 -14.80 -14.18 14.36
N ALA A 106 -13.88 -13.74 13.52
CA ALA A 106 -14.05 -12.55 12.74
C ALA A 106 -15.29 -12.59 11.84
N ASP A 107 -15.94 -11.45 11.65
CA ASP A 107 -16.96 -11.28 10.63
C ASP A 107 -16.31 -11.17 9.25
N TYR A 108 -15.07 -10.58 9.20
CA TYR A 108 -14.34 -10.31 7.97
C TYR A 108 -12.86 -10.68 8.09
N LEU A 109 -12.33 -11.27 7.02
CA LEU A 109 -10.89 -11.43 6.79
C LEU A 109 -10.51 -10.71 5.50
N ILE A 110 -9.63 -9.72 5.60
CA ILE A 110 -9.19 -8.90 4.48
C ILE A 110 -7.74 -9.27 4.17
N LEU A 111 -7.50 -9.68 2.93
CA LEU A 111 -6.21 -10.16 2.45
C LEU A 111 -5.70 -9.27 1.31
N GLU A 112 -4.55 -8.64 1.51
CA GLU A 112 -3.77 -8.05 0.43
C GLU A 112 -3.06 -9.17 -0.33
N ILE A 113 -3.39 -9.35 -1.61
CA ILE A 113 -2.90 -10.45 -2.45
C ILE A 113 -1.89 -9.91 -3.47
N ASN A 114 -0.64 -10.38 -3.38
CA ASN A 114 0.38 -10.05 -4.37
C ASN A 114 0.56 -11.16 -5.41
N GLU A 115 1.38 -10.91 -6.42
CA GLU A 115 1.66 -11.86 -7.51
C GLU A 115 2.28 -13.16 -7.02
N ARG A 116 3.21 -13.11 -6.07
CA ARG A 116 3.89 -14.30 -5.55
C ARG A 116 2.94 -15.21 -4.79
N THR A 117 2.05 -14.63 -3.99
CA THR A 117 1.02 -15.37 -3.26
C THR A 117 0.09 -16.13 -4.23
N ILE A 118 -0.21 -15.52 -5.38
CA ILE A 118 -1.01 -16.15 -6.44
C ILE A 118 -0.19 -17.25 -7.12
N GLU A 119 1.02 -16.94 -7.58
CA GLU A 119 1.89 -17.87 -8.30
C GLU A 119 2.22 -19.14 -7.50
N LYS A 120 2.47 -18.98 -6.19
CA LYS A 120 2.77 -20.10 -5.30
C LYS A 120 1.53 -20.90 -4.86
N GLY A 121 0.34 -20.51 -5.29
CA GLY A 121 -0.91 -21.20 -4.94
C GLY A 121 -1.31 -21.06 -3.47
N TYR A 122 -0.73 -20.14 -2.69
CA TYR A 122 -1.01 -20.02 -1.25
C TYR A 122 -2.45 -19.66 -0.94
N ILE A 123 -3.18 -19.11 -1.90
CA ILE A 123 -4.59 -18.71 -1.75
C ILE A 123 -5.57 -19.71 -2.34
N GLU A 124 -5.10 -20.81 -2.92
CA GLU A 124 -5.98 -21.86 -3.45
C GLU A 124 -6.85 -22.45 -2.36
N GLY A 125 -8.13 -22.65 -2.66
CA GLY A 125 -9.12 -23.17 -1.71
C GLY A 125 -9.59 -22.16 -0.67
N ILE A 126 -9.14 -20.91 -0.67
CA ILE A 126 -9.71 -19.83 0.17
C ILE A 126 -11.03 -19.38 -0.46
N PRO A 127 -12.17 -19.45 0.28
CA PRO A 127 -13.48 -19.09 -0.25
C PRO A 127 -13.70 -17.58 -0.17
N PHE A 128 -13.19 -16.84 -1.15
CA PHE A 128 -13.37 -15.40 -1.21
C PHE A 128 -14.84 -15.03 -1.45
N SER A 129 -15.40 -14.13 -0.65
CA SER A 129 -16.69 -13.48 -0.91
C SER A 129 -16.54 -12.32 -1.91
N ILE A 130 -15.39 -11.64 -1.86
CA ILE A 130 -15.03 -10.56 -2.79
C ILE A 130 -13.61 -10.78 -3.31
N ARG A 131 -13.42 -10.62 -4.62
CA ARG A 131 -12.12 -10.49 -5.27
C ARG A 131 -12.04 -9.14 -5.95
N ALA A 132 -11.16 -8.23 -5.48
CA ALA A 132 -11.08 -6.87 -5.96
C ALA A 132 -9.73 -6.59 -6.64
N LEU A 133 -9.79 -5.84 -7.76
CA LEU A 133 -8.63 -5.38 -8.52
C LEU A 133 -8.47 -3.88 -8.38
N THR A 134 -7.31 -3.43 -7.90
CA THR A 134 -6.98 -1.98 -7.88
C THR A 134 -6.52 -1.49 -9.25
N ASN A 135 -5.49 -2.12 -9.80
CA ASN A 135 -4.94 -1.83 -11.14
C ASN A 135 -3.93 -2.91 -11.54
N ILE A 136 -3.59 -2.97 -12.83
CA ILE A 136 -2.44 -3.74 -13.31
C ILE A 136 -1.54 -2.81 -14.11
N VAL A 137 -0.30 -2.63 -13.63
CA VAL A 137 0.78 -1.91 -14.31
C VAL A 137 1.79 -2.95 -14.79
N PRO A 138 1.86 -3.28 -16.09
CA PRO A 138 2.66 -4.42 -16.59
C PRO A 138 4.13 -4.37 -16.20
N LYS A 139 4.72 -3.17 -16.15
CA LYS A 139 6.14 -2.96 -15.78
C LYS A 139 6.42 -2.88 -14.27
N HIS A 140 5.48 -3.31 -13.44
CA HIS A 140 5.61 -3.14 -11.99
C HIS A 140 6.71 -4.01 -11.36
N ASN A 141 6.89 -5.25 -11.83
CA ASN A 141 7.87 -6.20 -11.27
C ASN A 141 8.69 -6.88 -12.36
N THR A 142 9.49 -6.11 -13.09
CA THR A 142 10.30 -6.58 -14.21
C THR A 142 11.54 -7.39 -13.79
N LEU A 143 11.88 -7.43 -12.50
CA LEU A 143 12.93 -8.29 -11.98
C LEU A 143 12.50 -9.75 -12.01
N SER A 144 11.28 -10.01 -11.56
CA SER A 144 10.75 -11.36 -11.36
C SER A 144 10.06 -11.91 -12.60
N TYR A 145 9.32 -11.06 -13.33
CA TYR A 145 8.39 -11.45 -14.36
C TYR A 145 8.55 -10.62 -15.63
N THR A 146 8.24 -11.20 -16.78
CA THR A 146 7.90 -10.43 -17.97
C THR A 146 6.58 -9.69 -17.77
N GLU A 147 6.31 -8.67 -18.58
CA GLU A 147 5.05 -7.93 -18.52
C GLU A 147 3.83 -8.85 -18.68
N GLU A 148 3.92 -9.81 -19.61
CA GLU A 148 2.86 -10.78 -19.88
C GLU A 148 2.63 -11.76 -18.72
N GLU A 149 3.71 -12.33 -18.18
CA GLU A 149 3.63 -13.21 -17.00
C GLU A 149 2.99 -12.49 -15.81
N TYR A 150 3.43 -11.26 -15.53
CA TYR A 150 2.86 -10.46 -14.43
C TYR A 150 1.37 -10.23 -14.59
N VAL A 151 0.92 -9.83 -15.79
CA VAL A 151 -0.50 -9.62 -16.11
C VAL A 151 -1.28 -10.92 -15.95
N ASN A 152 -0.75 -12.03 -16.49
CA ASN A 152 -1.41 -13.34 -16.44
C ASN A 152 -1.53 -13.88 -15.01
N ILE A 153 -0.51 -13.70 -14.16
CA ILE A 153 -0.58 -14.05 -12.73
C ILE A 153 -1.70 -13.22 -12.05
N LYS A 154 -1.76 -11.92 -12.26
CA LYS A 154 -2.82 -11.08 -11.68
C LYS A 154 -4.22 -11.48 -12.18
N LYS A 155 -4.37 -11.79 -13.46
CA LYS A 155 -5.63 -12.27 -14.04
C LYS A 155 -6.07 -13.61 -13.45
N SER A 156 -5.13 -14.53 -13.15
CA SER A 156 -5.47 -15.85 -12.60
C SER A 156 -6.13 -15.78 -11.23
N PHE A 157 -5.92 -14.71 -10.45
CA PHE A 157 -6.65 -14.48 -9.21
C PHE A 157 -8.18 -14.42 -9.40
N PHE A 158 -8.64 -14.03 -10.58
CA PHE A 158 -10.05 -13.89 -10.91
C PHE A 158 -10.65 -15.13 -11.59
N LYS A 159 -9.91 -16.22 -11.72
CA LYS A 159 -10.48 -17.51 -12.06
C LYS A 159 -11.15 -18.07 -10.82
N VAL A 160 -12.47 -18.09 -10.84
CA VAL A 160 -13.31 -18.48 -9.69
C VAL A 160 -14.04 -19.75 -10.04
N ASP A 161 -14.03 -20.73 -9.13
CA ASP A 161 -14.77 -21.96 -9.31
C ASP A 161 -16.28 -21.71 -9.32
N ASP A 162 -17.02 -22.50 -10.10
CA ASP A 162 -18.48 -22.30 -10.26
C ASP A 162 -19.25 -22.43 -8.94
N GLU A 163 -18.72 -23.19 -7.98
CA GLU A 163 -19.32 -23.42 -6.67
C GLU A 163 -19.11 -22.27 -5.69
N ASP A 164 -18.14 -21.37 -5.93
CA ASP A 164 -17.85 -20.28 -5.01
C ASP A 164 -18.86 -19.13 -5.17
N ASP A 165 -19.42 -18.67 -4.05
CA ASP A 165 -20.25 -17.46 -3.98
C ASP A 165 -19.34 -16.22 -3.85
N CYS A 166 -18.88 -15.72 -4.98
CA CYS A 166 -17.91 -14.64 -5.06
C CYS A 166 -18.38 -13.52 -5.99
N THR A 167 -18.23 -12.27 -5.56
CA THR A 167 -18.38 -11.09 -6.43
C THR A 167 -17.00 -10.55 -6.80
N CYS A 168 -16.77 -10.28 -8.09
CA CYS A 168 -15.56 -9.67 -8.59
C CYS A 168 -15.73 -8.15 -8.73
N ILE A 169 -14.76 -7.35 -8.29
CA ILE A 169 -14.79 -5.89 -8.43
C ILE A 169 -13.55 -5.45 -9.19
N TYR A 170 -13.74 -4.87 -10.35
CA TYR A 170 -12.65 -4.48 -11.25
C TYR A 170 -12.52 -2.96 -11.33
N THR A 171 -11.32 -2.44 -11.06
CA THR A 171 -11.02 -1.07 -11.44
C THR A 171 -10.57 -1.02 -12.89
N LEU A 172 -11.26 -0.23 -13.70
CA LEU A 172 -10.93 -0.03 -15.12
C LEU A 172 -9.57 0.68 -15.24
N THR A 173 -8.61 0.01 -15.85
CA THR A 173 -7.33 0.57 -16.27
C THR A 173 -7.16 0.51 -17.78
N GLU A 174 -7.45 -0.64 -18.38
CA GLU A 174 -7.47 -0.89 -19.82
C GLU A 174 -8.76 -1.62 -20.20
N LYS A 175 -9.37 -1.25 -21.33
CA LYS A 175 -10.64 -1.81 -21.78
C LYS A 175 -10.53 -3.29 -22.10
N GLU A 176 -9.49 -3.67 -22.85
CA GLU A 176 -9.23 -5.04 -23.26
C GLU A 176 -9.00 -5.95 -22.04
N LEU A 177 -8.27 -5.46 -21.05
CA LEU A 177 -8.04 -6.19 -19.79
C LEU A 177 -9.36 -6.40 -19.03
N LEU A 178 -10.21 -5.38 -18.94
CA LEU A 178 -11.51 -5.49 -18.28
C LEU A 178 -12.40 -6.53 -18.98
N GLU A 179 -12.48 -6.46 -20.32
CA GLU A 179 -13.26 -7.40 -21.11
C GLU A 179 -12.75 -8.85 -20.96
N ASP A 180 -11.43 -9.04 -20.88
CA ASP A 180 -10.81 -10.34 -20.61
C ASP A 180 -11.18 -10.87 -19.23
N LEU A 181 -11.09 -10.04 -18.20
CA LEU A 181 -11.46 -10.41 -16.83
C LEU A 181 -12.94 -10.79 -16.70
N ILE A 182 -13.84 -10.07 -17.38
CA ILE A 182 -15.26 -10.40 -17.40
C ILE A 182 -15.51 -11.71 -18.12
N ARG A 183 -14.84 -11.98 -19.25
CA ARG A 183 -15.04 -13.20 -20.04
C ARG A 183 -14.54 -14.48 -19.38
N GLN A 184 -13.57 -14.36 -18.45
CA GLN A 184 -12.92 -15.57 -17.89
C GLN A 184 -13.73 -16.25 -16.78
N ASN A 185 -14.82 -15.65 -16.29
CA ASN A 185 -15.70 -16.27 -15.30
C ASN A 185 -17.14 -15.77 -15.44
N ASN A 186 -18.12 -16.53 -14.87
CA ASN A 186 -19.55 -16.22 -14.88
C ASN A 186 -20.03 -15.62 -13.55
N LYS A 187 -19.15 -15.04 -12.74
CA LYS A 187 -19.50 -14.49 -11.44
C LYS A 187 -20.10 -13.09 -11.56
N PRO A 188 -20.95 -12.71 -10.60
CA PRO A 188 -21.35 -11.32 -10.46
C PRO A 188 -20.12 -10.40 -10.41
N TYR A 189 -20.20 -9.29 -11.11
CA TYR A 189 -19.10 -8.33 -11.09
C TYR A 189 -19.60 -6.88 -10.98
N LYS A 190 -18.69 -6.01 -10.55
CA LYS A 190 -18.86 -4.56 -10.51
C LYS A 190 -17.64 -3.89 -11.13
N VAL A 191 -17.86 -2.73 -11.73
CA VAL A 191 -16.79 -1.94 -12.35
C VAL A 191 -16.66 -0.59 -11.66
N VAL A 192 -15.43 -0.27 -11.28
CA VAL A 192 -15.01 1.01 -10.70
C VAL A 192 -14.19 1.76 -11.72
N SER A 193 -14.41 3.05 -11.90
CA SER A 193 -13.61 3.90 -12.79
C SER A 193 -13.62 5.35 -12.33
N SER A 194 -12.70 6.15 -12.87
CA SER A 194 -12.89 7.59 -12.90
C SER A 194 -13.52 8.00 -14.26
N GLU A 195 -14.24 9.10 -14.26
CA GLU A 195 -14.82 9.68 -15.48
C GLU A 195 -13.77 9.88 -16.58
N TYR A 196 -12.60 10.37 -16.18
CA TYR A 196 -11.48 10.57 -17.11
C TYR A 196 -11.02 9.27 -17.75
N VAL A 197 -10.79 8.20 -16.96
CA VAL A 197 -10.34 6.91 -17.48
C VAL A 197 -11.42 6.27 -18.35
N ALA A 198 -12.67 6.25 -17.92
CA ALA A 198 -13.78 5.71 -18.71
C ALA A 198 -13.86 6.36 -20.09
N ARG A 199 -13.78 7.69 -20.14
CA ARG A 199 -13.78 8.45 -21.40
C ARG A 199 -12.58 8.14 -22.29
N VAL A 200 -11.36 8.16 -21.72
CA VAL A 200 -10.11 7.91 -22.48
C VAL A 200 -10.06 6.49 -23.03
N LYS A 201 -10.57 5.52 -22.26
CA LYS A 201 -10.60 4.10 -22.65
C LYS A 201 -11.84 3.74 -23.47
N GLY A 202 -12.74 4.67 -23.75
CA GLY A 202 -13.93 4.45 -24.56
C GLY A 202 -14.91 3.44 -23.95
N VAL A 203 -15.04 3.44 -22.63
CA VAL A 203 -16.01 2.62 -21.90
C VAL A 203 -17.21 3.48 -21.53
N GLU A 204 -18.42 3.02 -21.89
CA GLU A 204 -19.66 3.72 -21.62
C GLU A 204 -19.94 3.81 -20.11
N GLU A 205 -20.41 4.96 -19.61
CA GLU A 205 -20.76 5.16 -18.20
C GLU A 205 -21.76 4.12 -17.68
N ALA A 206 -22.69 3.69 -18.51
CA ALA A 206 -23.69 2.67 -18.15
C ALA A 206 -23.07 1.33 -17.69
N LYS A 207 -21.82 1.04 -18.11
CA LYS A 207 -21.06 -0.15 -17.74
C LYS A 207 -20.26 0.03 -16.44
N ILE A 208 -20.24 1.24 -15.88
CA ILE A 208 -19.53 1.56 -14.63
C ILE A 208 -20.55 1.55 -13.48
N ASP A 209 -20.25 0.83 -12.43
CA ASP A 209 -21.11 0.76 -11.24
C ASP A 209 -20.78 1.85 -10.22
N TYR A 210 -19.48 2.21 -10.11
CA TYR A 210 -18.99 3.25 -9.21
C TYR A 210 -18.04 4.17 -9.96
N MET A 211 -18.47 5.41 -10.19
CA MET A 211 -17.73 6.41 -10.96
C MET A 211 -17.16 7.49 -10.05
N LEU A 212 -15.84 7.62 -10.06
CA LEU A 212 -15.17 8.76 -9.45
C LEU A 212 -15.33 10.00 -10.32
N HIS A 213 -15.95 11.04 -9.77
CA HIS A 213 -16.06 12.37 -10.36
C HIS A 213 -15.24 13.41 -9.60
N GLN A 214 -14.71 14.38 -10.31
CA GLN A 214 -14.25 15.60 -9.67
C GLN A 214 -15.47 16.45 -9.30
N GLY A 215 -15.63 16.76 -8.01
CA GLY A 215 -16.68 17.64 -7.53
C GLY A 215 -16.46 19.12 -7.94
N THR A 216 -17.29 20.00 -7.41
CA THR A 216 -17.21 21.46 -7.65
C THR A 216 -16.08 22.14 -6.90
N LYS A 217 -15.53 21.50 -5.85
CA LYS A 217 -14.40 21.98 -5.06
C LYS A 217 -13.07 21.61 -5.70
N GLU A 218 -11.96 22.26 -5.29
CA GLU A 218 -10.61 21.86 -5.73
C GLU A 218 -10.40 20.38 -5.39
N PHE A 219 -10.16 19.58 -6.42
CA PHE A 219 -10.11 18.13 -6.31
C PHE A 219 -8.97 17.65 -5.44
N ASP A 220 -7.76 18.19 -5.68
CA ASP A 220 -6.54 17.75 -5.01
C ASP A 220 -5.79 18.92 -4.38
N SER A 221 -5.30 18.69 -3.18
CA SER A 221 -4.40 19.60 -2.48
C SER A 221 -3.49 18.83 -1.54
N LEU A 222 -2.52 19.51 -0.93
CA LEU A 222 -1.76 18.92 0.18
C LEU A 222 -2.59 18.77 1.46
N GLU A 223 -3.78 19.36 1.52
CA GLU A 223 -4.70 19.24 2.66
C GLU A 223 -5.63 18.03 2.54
N GLY A 224 -5.75 17.45 1.34
CA GLY A 224 -6.59 16.29 1.08
C GLY A 224 -7.27 16.33 -0.28
N LEU A 225 -8.27 15.48 -0.47
CA LEU A 225 -9.02 15.32 -1.71
C LEU A 225 -10.51 15.62 -1.49
N ASN A 226 -11.14 16.24 -2.49
CA ASN A 226 -12.58 16.43 -2.58
C ASN A 226 -13.08 15.81 -3.89
N PHE A 227 -14.02 14.90 -3.82
CA PHE A 227 -14.55 14.20 -4.99
C PHE A 227 -15.93 13.62 -4.71
N ASN A 228 -16.58 13.13 -5.75
CA ASN A 228 -17.86 12.44 -5.65
C ASN A 228 -17.72 11.00 -6.14
N ILE A 229 -18.45 10.09 -5.52
CA ILE A 229 -18.67 8.72 -5.97
C ILE A 229 -20.10 8.61 -6.48
N LYS A 230 -20.26 8.52 -7.81
CA LYS A 230 -21.56 8.27 -8.43
C LYS A 230 -21.80 6.77 -8.54
N THR A 231 -22.91 6.32 -7.99
CA THR A 231 -23.40 4.96 -8.13
C THR A 231 -24.59 4.93 -9.09
N LYS A 232 -25.22 3.78 -9.30
CA LYS A 232 -26.44 3.67 -10.11
C LYS A 232 -27.64 4.41 -9.48
N THR A 233 -27.61 4.67 -8.16
CA THR A 233 -28.77 5.17 -7.41
C THR A 233 -28.54 6.50 -6.70
N LYS A 234 -27.29 6.88 -6.47
CA LYS A 234 -26.94 8.10 -5.72
C LYS A 234 -25.58 8.66 -6.10
N ASP A 235 -25.35 9.89 -5.70
CA ASP A 235 -24.08 10.59 -5.79
C ASP A 235 -23.63 10.94 -4.36
N VAL A 236 -22.40 10.55 -3.97
CA VAL A 236 -21.89 10.69 -2.63
C VAL A 236 -20.69 11.64 -2.64
N GLU A 237 -20.85 12.80 -2.01
CA GLU A 237 -19.75 13.74 -1.81
C GLU A 237 -18.77 13.17 -0.77
N CYS A 238 -17.48 13.12 -1.10
CA CYS A 238 -16.42 12.62 -0.26
C CYS A 238 -15.35 13.68 -0.03
N HIS A 239 -14.90 13.76 1.22
CA HIS A 239 -13.72 14.52 1.62
C HIS A 239 -12.77 13.62 2.40
N THR A 240 -11.46 13.73 2.18
CA THR A 240 -10.47 12.92 2.88
C THR A 240 -9.17 13.69 3.12
N ASN A 241 -8.50 13.38 4.23
CA ASN A 241 -7.15 13.86 4.53
C ASN A 241 -6.05 13.14 3.76
N LEU A 242 -6.39 12.04 3.08
CA LEU A 242 -5.43 11.39 2.19
C LEU A 242 -5.14 12.31 1.01
N ILE A 243 -3.86 12.51 0.77
CA ILE A 243 -3.38 13.27 -0.38
C ILE A 243 -3.19 12.37 -1.58
N MET A 244 -2.88 12.95 -2.74
CA MET A 244 -2.63 12.27 -4.02
C MET A 244 -3.89 11.73 -4.72
N PRO A 245 -4.13 12.19 -5.94
CA PRO A 245 -5.36 11.91 -6.72
C PRO A 245 -5.71 10.42 -6.88
N PHE A 246 -4.70 9.53 -6.94
CA PHE A 246 -4.94 8.10 -7.07
C PHE A 246 -5.61 7.49 -5.83
N ASN A 247 -5.51 8.14 -4.66
CA ASN A 247 -6.20 7.66 -3.45
C ASN A 247 -7.73 7.82 -3.56
N ALA A 248 -8.23 8.78 -4.34
CA ALA A 248 -9.67 8.88 -4.60
C ALA A 248 -10.21 7.61 -5.29
N LEU A 249 -9.43 7.00 -6.21
CA LEU A 249 -9.83 5.75 -6.86
C LEU A 249 -9.71 4.55 -5.90
N ASN A 250 -8.69 4.51 -5.03
CA ASN A 250 -8.58 3.49 -3.98
C ASN A 250 -9.76 3.57 -3.00
N ILE A 251 -10.20 4.78 -2.64
CA ILE A 251 -11.38 5.03 -1.79
C ILE A 251 -12.65 4.59 -2.52
N THR A 252 -12.80 4.91 -3.80
CA THR A 252 -13.96 4.47 -4.59
C THR A 252 -14.05 2.95 -4.68
N LEU A 253 -12.92 2.25 -4.80
CA LEU A 253 -12.89 0.79 -4.76
C LEU A 253 -13.24 0.24 -3.37
N ALA A 254 -12.75 0.87 -2.29
CA ALA A 254 -13.13 0.48 -0.93
C ALA A 254 -14.63 0.67 -0.70
N TYR A 255 -15.20 1.78 -1.17
CA TYR A 255 -16.64 2.03 -1.17
C TYR A 255 -17.41 0.91 -1.89
N ALA A 256 -16.97 0.55 -3.10
CA ALA A 256 -17.61 -0.50 -3.90
C ALA A 256 -17.56 -1.88 -3.21
N ILE A 257 -16.47 -2.20 -2.51
CA ILE A 257 -16.34 -3.43 -1.71
C ILE A 257 -17.35 -3.42 -0.58
N LEU A 258 -17.42 -2.37 0.21
CA LEU A 258 -18.30 -2.24 1.37
C LEU A 258 -19.78 -2.21 0.97
N ASP A 259 -20.13 -1.51 -0.10
CA ASP A 259 -21.50 -1.48 -0.64
C ASP A 259 -21.93 -2.86 -1.17
N SER A 260 -21.01 -3.58 -1.84
CA SER A 260 -21.27 -4.96 -2.31
C SER A 260 -21.46 -5.96 -1.16
N LEU A 261 -20.94 -5.67 0.02
CA LEU A 261 -21.12 -6.46 1.25
C LEU A 261 -22.44 -6.11 1.97
N GLY A 262 -23.11 -5.01 1.57
CA GLY A 262 -24.31 -4.49 2.24
C GLY A 262 -24.01 -3.79 3.58
N GLU A 263 -22.76 -3.33 3.79
CA GLU A 263 -22.33 -2.71 5.04
C GLU A 263 -22.18 -1.18 4.94
N MET A 264 -22.45 -0.57 3.77
CA MET A 264 -22.16 0.84 3.54
C MET A 264 -23.18 1.79 4.18
N GLU A 265 -22.66 2.71 5.00
CA GLU A 265 -23.36 3.90 5.52
C GLU A 265 -22.52 5.14 5.15
N ASP A 266 -22.99 5.98 4.24
CA ASP A 266 -22.22 7.10 3.65
C ASP A 266 -21.69 8.08 4.72
N SER A 267 -22.49 8.37 5.76
CA SER A 267 -22.07 9.28 6.83
C SER A 267 -20.90 8.74 7.65
N LYS A 268 -20.92 7.46 8.01
CA LYS A 268 -19.82 6.82 8.75
C LYS A 268 -18.57 6.66 7.87
N PHE A 269 -18.78 6.42 6.58
CA PHE A 269 -17.67 6.34 5.63
C PHE A 269 -16.97 7.69 5.49
N ASN A 270 -17.71 8.78 5.33
CA ASN A 270 -17.13 10.12 5.27
C ASN A 270 -16.42 10.52 6.57
N GLN A 271 -16.96 10.19 7.73
CA GLN A 271 -16.27 10.40 9.01
C GLN A 271 -14.94 9.64 9.09
N LEU A 272 -14.91 8.40 8.58
CA LEU A 272 -13.65 7.67 8.49
C LEU A 272 -12.64 8.38 7.59
N LEU A 273 -13.06 8.82 6.41
CA LEU A 273 -12.18 9.44 5.42
C LEU A 273 -11.50 10.72 5.93
N GLU A 274 -12.15 11.46 6.84
CA GLU A 274 -11.58 12.66 7.46
C GLU A 274 -10.48 12.34 8.50
N GLU A 275 -10.49 11.13 9.05
CA GLU A 275 -9.60 10.75 10.16
C GLU A 275 -8.54 9.71 9.75
N ILE A 276 -8.78 8.99 8.65
CA ILE A 276 -7.96 7.83 8.28
C ILE A 276 -6.52 8.21 8.01
N LYS A 277 -5.62 7.37 8.52
CA LYS A 277 -4.19 7.41 8.22
C LYS A 277 -3.75 6.03 7.76
N ILE A 278 -2.97 6.00 6.72
CA ILE A 278 -2.38 4.75 6.22
C ILE A 278 -0.89 4.78 6.56
N PRO A 279 -0.44 4.01 7.55
CA PRO A 279 0.94 4.05 8.03
C PRO A 279 1.95 3.86 6.91
N GLY A 280 2.85 4.81 6.75
CA GLY A 280 3.90 4.78 5.73
C GLY A 280 3.45 4.81 4.28
N ARG A 281 2.18 5.18 4.02
CA ARG A 281 1.60 5.36 2.68
C ARG A 281 1.03 6.76 2.56
N ASP A 282 1.84 7.71 2.06
CA ASP A 282 1.47 9.13 1.96
C ASP A 282 1.08 9.70 3.33
N GLU A 283 1.74 9.22 4.38
CA GLU A 283 1.46 9.64 5.74
C GLU A 283 1.93 11.05 5.96
N VAL A 284 0.98 11.96 6.21
CA VAL A 284 1.22 13.40 6.32
C VAL A 284 1.33 13.83 7.77
N ILE A 285 2.42 14.53 8.08
CA ILE A 285 2.64 15.22 9.35
C ILE A 285 2.82 16.72 9.06
N ARG A 286 2.07 17.57 9.75
CA ARG A 286 2.15 19.02 9.59
C ARG A 286 2.77 19.68 10.81
N TYR A 287 3.74 20.53 10.57
CA TYR A 287 4.41 21.26 11.62
C TYR A 287 4.81 22.66 11.17
N ASN A 288 4.33 23.69 11.86
CA ASN A 288 4.70 25.09 11.66
C ASN A 288 4.73 25.54 10.17
N GLY A 289 3.66 25.18 9.44
CA GLY A 289 3.48 25.48 8.02
C GLY A 289 4.33 24.62 7.06
N ARG A 290 5.00 23.57 7.53
CA ARG A 290 5.68 22.57 6.75
C ARG A 290 4.80 21.35 6.56
N THR A 291 4.97 20.66 5.45
CA THR A 291 4.32 19.34 5.20
C THR A 291 5.39 18.26 5.07
N ILE A 292 5.35 17.28 5.95
CA ILE A 292 6.24 16.12 5.94
C ILE A 292 5.45 14.92 5.48
N ILE A 293 5.94 14.19 4.48
CA ILE A 293 5.24 13.04 3.88
C ILE A 293 6.14 11.82 3.98
N ILE A 294 5.67 10.78 4.67
CA ILE A 294 6.39 9.51 4.84
C ILE A 294 5.78 8.46 3.91
N MET A 295 6.63 7.81 3.11
CA MET A 295 6.19 6.84 2.11
C MET A 295 7.25 5.81 1.74
N ILE A 296 6.82 4.72 1.10
CA ILE A 296 7.74 3.69 0.58
C ILE A 296 8.37 4.14 -0.74
N THR A 297 7.60 4.69 -1.66
CA THR A 297 8.08 5.18 -2.96
C THR A 297 7.50 6.53 -3.28
N CYS A 298 8.34 7.47 -3.67
CA CYS A 298 7.93 8.86 -3.91
C CYS A 298 7.76 9.21 -5.39
N THR A 299 8.20 8.38 -6.31
CA THR A 299 8.24 8.74 -7.74
C THR A 299 6.89 9.23 -8.29
N PRO A 300 5.76 8.55 -8.09
CA PRO A 300 4.47 9.02 -8.61
C PRO A 300 3.99 10.35 -7.98
N HIS A 301 4.55 10.72 -6.83
CA HIS A 301 4.11 11.87 -6.04
C HIS A 301 4.83 13.15 -6.44
N LEU A 302 6.08 13.04 -6.88
CA LEU A 302 6.95 14.20 -7.11
C LEU A 302 6.40 15.15 -8.17
N GLU A 303 5.84 14.64 -9.26
CA GLU A 303 5.22 15.48 -10.29
C GLU A 303 3.98 16.23 -9.77
N ILE A 304 3.21 15.58 -8.90
CA ILE A 304 2.03 16.19 -8.28
C ILE A 304 2.45 17.31 -7.35
N ILE A 305 3.44 17.07 -6.48
CA ILE A 305 3.96 18.06 -5.53
C ILE A 305 4.63 19.20 -6.28
N LYS A 306 5.35 18.92 -7.38
CA LYS A 306 5.94 19.94 -8.25
C LYS A 306 4.89 20.87 -8.85
N ARG A 307 3.72 20.34 -9.28
CA ARG A 307 2.60 21.19 -9.74
C ARG A 307 2.09 22.12 -8.64
N TYR A 308 2.09 21.70 -7.36
CA TYR A 308 1.74 22.59 -6.25
C TYR A 308 2.80 23.69 -6.07
N LYS A 309 4.08 23.38 -6.28
CA LYS A 309 5.15 24.36 -6.28
C LYS A 309 4.99 25.36 -7.43
N GLU A 310 4.70 24.91 -8.63
CA GLU A 310 4.43 25.76 -9.79
C GLU A 310 3.22 26.69 -9.58
N LYS A 311 2.24 26.26 -8.78
CA LYS A 311 1.10 27.08 -8.32
C LYS A 311 1.42 28.00 -7.13
N GLY A 312 2.66 28.02 -6.66
CA GLY A 312 3.09 28.84 -5.51
C GLY A 312 2.63 28.34 -4.13
N LYS A 313 2.07 27.13 -4.06
CA LYS A 313 1.61 26.51 -2.79
C LYS A 313 2.74 25.85 -1.99
N VAL A 314 3.84 25.50 -2.66
CA VAL A 314 5.05 24.87 -2.09
C VAL A 314 6.26 25.73 -2.43
N LYS A 315 7.13 26.00 -1.44
CA LYS A 315 8.35 26.77 -1.62
C LYS A 315 9.49 25.91 -2.14
N ASN A 316 9.85 24.86 -1.37
CA ASN A 316 10.88 23.90 -1.76
C ASN A 316 10.40 22.47 -1.53
N ILE A 317 10.93 21.54 -2.33
CA ILE A 317 10.72 20.10 -2.21
C ILE A 317 12.05 19.49 -1.77
N ARG A 318 12.05 18.89 -0.57
CA ARG A 318 13.22 18.23 0.04
C ARG A 318 12.96 16.72 0.09
N LEU A 319 13.91 15.93 -0.37
CA LEU A 319 13.78 14.47 -0.42
C LEU A 319 14.86 13.80 0.42
N VAL A 320 14.44 13.07 1.44
CA VAL A 320 15.29 12.12 2.17
C VAL A 320 15.08 10.74 1.56
N THR A 321 16.12 10.15 1.00
CA THR A 321 16.02 8.85 0.32
C THR A 321 17.34 8.08 0.34
N GLY A 322 17.24 6.78 0.12
CA GLY A 322 18.36 5.88 -0.02
C GLY A 322 17.99 4.67 -0.88
N SER A 323 18.98 3.94 -1.33
CA SER A 323 18.76 2.68 -2.05
C SER A 323 18.82 1.50 -1.10
N PHE A 324 18.05 0.46 -1.38
CA PHE A 324 18.13 -0.80 -0.65
C PHE A 324 19.42 -1.55 -0.99
N GLY A 325 19.94 -2.27 -0.01
CA GLY A 325 21.08 -3.16 -0.19
C GLY A 325 20.71 -4.59 -0.56
N LYS A 326 21.72 -5.42 -0.76
CA LYS A 326 21.56 -6.86 -0.99
C LYS A 326 20.93 -7.54 0.23
N GLY A 327 20.06 -8.51 0.00
CA GLY A 327 19.43 -9.28 1.09
C GLY A 327 18.22 -8.57 1.74
N PHE A 328 17.85 -7.41 1.21
CA PHE A 328 16.69 -6.68 1.69
C PHE A 328 15.36 -7.48 1.54
N ASN A 329 15.31 -8.34 0.55
CA ASN A 329 14.20 -9.27 0.36
C ASN A 329 14.77 -10.68 0.21
N SER A 330 14.49 -11.59 1.14
CA SER A 330 14.95 -12.98 1.10
C SER A 330 14.58 -13.71 -0.20
N TRP A 331 13.47 -13.33 -0.83
CA TRP A 331 13.06 -13.86 -2.13
C TRP A 331 13.97 -13.43 -3.29
N LEU A 332 14.80 -12.38 -3.12
CA LEU A 332 15.80 -11.98 -4.12
C LEU A 332 17.02 -12.91 -4.12
N GLU A 333 17.21 -13.73 -3.10
CA GLU A 333 18.24 -14.78 -3.08
C GLU A 333 18.03 -15.84 -4.16
N GLU A 334 16.80 -16.00 -4.66
CA GLU A 334 16.48 -16.88 -5.78
C GLU A 334 17.06 -16.37 -7.12
N TYR A 335 17.50 -15.11 -7.19
CA TYR A 335 18.08 -14.54 -8.40
C TYR A 335 19.59 -14.58 -8.36
N LYS A 336 20.18 -14.85 -9.54
CA LYS A 336 21.64 -14.73 -9.72
C LYS A 336 22.05 -13.30 -9.32
N GLU A 337 23.09 -13.21 -8.49
CA GLU A 337 23.63 -11.96 -7.94
C GLU A 337 23.85 -10.87 -9.01
N GLU A 338 24.29 -11.28 -10.20
CA GLU A 338 24.51 -10.38 -11.34
C GLU A 338 23.22 -9.71 -11.84
N LYS A 339 22.13 -10.49 -11.98
CA LYS A 339 20.81 -9.96 -12.43
C LYS A 339 20.25 -8.97 -11.39
N PHE A 340 20.37 -9.31 -10.12
CA PHE A 340 19.93 -8.42 -9.03
C PHE A 340 20.74 -7.12 -8.98
N THR A 341 22.08 -7.19 -9.06
CA THR A 341 22.95 -6.03 -9.03
C THR A 341 22.64 -5.09 -10.19
N LYS A 342 22.48 -5.62 -11.39
CA LYS A 342 22.10 -4.85 -12.59
C LYS A 342 20.75 -4.15 -12.39
N TYR A 343 19.74 -4.87 -11.90
CA TYR A 343 18.41 -4.31 -11.65
C TYR A 343 18.45 -3.17 -10.64
N VAL A 344 19.16 -3.32 -9.51
CA VAL A 344 19.29 -2.28 -8.49
C VAL A 344 19.97 -1.04 -9.06
N GLU A 345 21.02 -1.21 -9.86
CA GLU A 345 21.75 -0.07 -10.47
C GLU A 345 20.91 0.65 -11.52
N GLU A 346 20.16 -0.07 -12.34
CA GLU A 346 19.27 0.52 -13.34
C GLU A 346 18.11 1.25 -12.67
N SER A 347 17.48 0.64 -11.68
CA SER A 347 16.39 1.25 -10.90
C SER A 347 16.86 2.50 -10.16
N MET A 348 18.06 2.45 -9.57
CA MET A 348 18.67 3.59 -8.89
C MET A 348 18.92 4.73 -9.88
N ARG A 349 19.58 4.47 -11.02
CA ARG A 349 19.81 5.48 -12.06
C ARG A 349 18.52 6.12 -12.53
N TRP A 350 17.51 5.30 -12.80
CA TRP A 350 16.21 5.80 -13.22
C TRP A 350 15.58 6.69 -12.14
N ALA A 351 15.52 6.23 -10.89
CA ALA A 351 14.93 6.97 -9.78
C ALA A 351 15.63 8.32 -9.56
N TYR A 352 16.96 8.32 -9.47
CA TYR A 352 17.72 9.54 -9.26
C TYR A 352 17.64 10.51 -10.45
N SER A 353 17.61 10.01 -11.70
CA SER A 353 17.40 10.84 -12.86
C SER A 353 16.05 11.57 -12.84
N TYR A 354 15.07 10.97 -12.17
CA TYR A 354 13.76 11.56 -11.95
C TYR A 354 13.77 12.53 -10.75
N PHE A 355 14.43 12.17 -9.65
CA PHE A 355 14.54 13.01 -8.46
C PHE A 355 15.16 14.37 -8.78
N VAL A 356 16.31 14.41 -9.44
CA VAL A 356 17.02 15.64 -9.77
C VAL A 356 16.22 16.64 -10.62
N LYS A 357 15.17 16.17 -11.29
CA LYS A 357 14.26 17.02 -12.10
C LYS A 357 13.08 17.57 -11.32
N ASN A 358 12.78 16.97 -10.16
CA ASN A 358 11.50 17.20 -9.48
C ASN A 358 11.64 17.67 -8.03
N VAL A 359 12.86 17.72 -7.48
CA VAL A 359 13.12 18.20 -6.12
C VAL A 359 14.22 19.25 -6.09
N ASP A 360 14.22 20.09 -5.06
CA ASP A 360 15.22 21.16 -4.90
C ASP A 360 16.47 20.68 -4.16
N GLN A 361 16.29 19.75 -3.21
CA GLN A 361 17.38 19.22 -2.40
C GLN A 361 17.17 17.72 -2.12
N ILE A 362 18.27 16.95 -2.15
CA ILE A 362 18.28 15.52 -1.86
C ILE A 362 19.19 15.24 -0.68
N TYR A 363 18.66 14.59 0.34
CA TYR A 363 19.41 14.05 1.47
C TYR A 363 19.59 12.56 1.22
N ILE A 364 20.75 12.22 0.68
CA ILE A 364 21.12 10.84 0.36
C ILE A 364 21.57 10.16 1.64
N THR A 365 20.91 9.05 1.97
CA THR A 365 21.20 8.32 3.21
C THR A 365 21.10 6.82 2.97
N THR A 366 21.22 6.05 4.04
CA THR A 366 21.02 4.61 4.02
C THR A 366 19.54 4.26 4.04
N ASN A 367 19.25 3.12 3.45
CA ASN A 367 18.01 2.39 3.64
C ASN A 367 18.37 1.04 4.27
N ASP A 368 17.55 -0.01 4.15
CA ASP A 368 17.94 -1.32 4.67
C ASP A 368 19.12 -1.87 3.85
N ASN A 369 20.33 -1.76 4.39
CA ASN A 369 21.56 -2.08 3.65
C ASN A 369 21.91 -3.56 3.68
N ALA A 370 21.45 -4.27 4.74
CA ALA A 370 21.65 -5.69 4.94
C ALA A 370 23.10 -6.18 4.64
N TYR A 371 23.33 -6.71 3.45
CA TYR A 371 24.63 -7.28 3.06
C TYR A 371 25.46 -6.38 2.14
N SER A 372 25.02 -5.17 1.85
CA SER A 372 25.74 -4.26 0.95
C SER A 372 26.80 -3.45 1.69
N ASN A 373 27.86 -3.08 0.97
CA ASN A 373 28.82 -2.09 1.45
C ASN A 373 28.17 -0.69 1.37
N ILE A 374 27.97 -0.07 2.53
CA ILE A 374 27.31 1.24 2.66
C ILE A 374 28.06 2.33 1.88
N THR A 375 29.37 2.40 2.02
CA THR A 375 30.20 3.40 1.35
C THR A 375 30.11 3.30 -0.17
N GLU A 376 30.13 2.07 -0.69
CA GLU A 376 29.97 1.84 -2.13
C GLU A 376 28.56 2.26 -2.60
N LEU A 377 27.51 1.88 -1.85
CA LEU A 377 26.14 2.19 -2.19
C LEU A 377 25.89 3.71 -2.20
N LEU A 378 26.34 4.41 -1.17
CA LEU A 378 26.25 5.87 -1.10
C LEU A 378 27.07 6.55 -2.19
N GLY A 379 28.26 6.01 -2.52
CA GLY A 379 29.09 6.51 -3.63
C GLY A 379 28.42 6.39 -4.99
N LYS A 380 27.70 5.30 -5.24
CA LYS A 380 26.89 5.13 -6.48
C LYS A 380 25.75 6.14 -6.54
N GLN A 381 25.03 6.34 -5.45
CA GLN A 381 23.93 7.31 -5.37
C GLN A 381 24.44 8.75 -5.57
N LYS A 382 25.57 9.11 -4.94
CA LYS A 382 26.21 10.43 -5.12
C LYS A 382 26.48 10.75 -6.59
N LYS A 383 27.03 9.81 -7.34
CA LYS A 383 27.34 9.99 -8.77
C LYS A 383 26.10 10.37 -9.61
N GLU A 384 24.91 9.92 -9.21
CA GLU A 384 23.67 10.21 -9.93
C GLU A 384 23.17 11.64 -9.73
N VAL A 385 23.58 12.34 -8.66
CA VAL A 385 23.11 13.69 -8.32
C VAL A 385 24.18 14.76 -8.46
N GLU A 386 25.47 14.39 -8.43
CA GLU A 386 26.60 15.32 -8.44
C GLU A 386 26.58 16.24 -9.66
N GLY A 387 26.63 17.56 -9.44
CA GLY A 387 26.53 18.57 -10.48
C GLY A 387 25.14 18.78 -11.09
N LYS A 388 24.10 18.06 -10.59
CA LYS A 388 22.73 18.13 -11.14
C LYS A 388 21.73 18.81 -10.21
N THR A 389 21.94 18.70 -8.90
CA THR A 389 21.07 19.32 -7.88
C THR A 389 21.83 19.51 -6.57
N THR A 390 21.26 20.27 -5.64
CA THR A 390 21.80 20.37 -4.28
C THR A 390 21.58 19.06 -3.55
N TYR A 391 22.64 18.50 -2.95
CA TYR A 391 22.53 17.28 -2.21
C TYR A 391 23.39 17.28 -0.94
N PHE A 392 22.98 16.46 0.02
CA PHE A 392 23.72 16.14 1.24
C PHE A 392 23.93 14.63 1.31
N LEU A 393 25.13 14.18 1.65
CA LEU A 393 25.44 12.77 1.84
C LEU A 393 25.57 12.50 3.35
N ILE A 394 24.59 11.88 3.94
CA ILE A 394 24.49 11.63 5.38
C ILE A 394 24.19 10.15 5.60
N GLU A 395 25.19 9.41 6.07
CA GLU A 395 25.08 7.95 6.23
C GLU A 395 23.96 7.58 7.20
N ASP A 396 23.92 8.22 8.36
CA ASP A 396 22.89 7.97 9.37
C ASP A 396 21.54 8.54 8.92
N ARG A 397 20.54 7.65 8.77
CA ARG A 397 19.22 8.03 8.29
C ARG A 397 18.47 8.94 9.26
N LYS A 398 18.65 8.74 10.56
CA LYS A 398 18.01 9.59 11.58
C LYS A 398 18.55 11.02 11.48
N GLU A 399 19.85 11.16 11.33
CA GLU A 399 20.50 12.46 11.12
C GLU A 399 20.13 13.11 9.79
N ALA A 400 19.94 12.31 8.73
CA ALA A 400 19.45 12.82 7.46
C ALA A 400 18.01 13.38 7.54
N ILE A 401 17.13 12.69 8.27
CA ILE A 401 15.76 13.15 8.54
C ILE A 401 15.78 14.45 9.35
N LYS A 402 16.53 14.49 10.46
CA LYS A 402 16.68 15.68 11.30
C LYS A 402 17.18 16.88 10.48
N LYS A 403 18.26 16.68 9.73
CA LYS A 403 18.84 17.71 8.87
C LYS A 403 17.86 18.25 7.85
N ALA A 404 17.07 17.40 7.22
CA ALA A 404 16.04 17.84 6.26
C ALA A 404 14.95 18.69 6.92
N ILE A 405 14.59 18.38 8.16
CA ILE A 405 13.62 19.16 8.96
C ILE A 405 14.25 20.48 9.40
N GLU A 406 15.50 20.46 9.87
CA GLU A 406 16.23 21.67 10.28
C GLU A 406 16.40 22.68 9.14
N ASP A 407 16.78 22.20 7.95
CA ASP A 407 16.97 23.03 6.76
C ASP A 407 15.66 23.55 6.14
N SER A 408 14.52 23.03 6.60
CA SER A 408 13.23 23.37 6.00
C SER A 408 12.66 24.69 6.53
N GLU A 409 11.91 25.36 5.68
CA GLU A 409 11.20 26.58 5.98
C GLU A 409 9.68 26.39 5.85
N ARG A 410 8.94 27.43 6.23
CA ARG A 410 7.48 27.44 6.04
C ARG A 410 7.12 27.27 4.56
N ASN A 411 6.11 26.46 4.28
CA ASN A 411 5.64 26.05 2.96
C ASN A 411 6.60 25.11 2.20
N ASP A 412 7.61 24.54 2.87
CA ASP A 412 8.39 23.43 2.31
C ASP A 412 7.62 22.11 2.44
N VAL A 413 7.85 21.24 1.47
CA VAL A 413 7.46 19.82 1.54
C VAL A 413 8.69 18.98 1.73
N ILE A 414 8.70 18.14 2.78
CA ILE A 414 9.75 17.19 3.08
C ILE A 414 9.21 15.79 2.81
N ILE A 415 9.84 15.07 1.90
CA ILE A 415 9.47 13.70 1.55
C ILE A 415 10.50 12.75 2.15
N ILE A 416 10.05 11.81 2.98
CA ILE A 416 10.87 10.76 3.55
C ILE A 416 10.46 9.45 2.89
N SER A 417 11.32 8.99 1.97
CA SER A 417 11.02 7.85 1.10
C SER A 417 11.91 6.64 1.38
N GLY A 418 11.34 5.47 1.17
CA GLY A 418 12.05 4.19 1.11
C GLY A 418 11.59 3.18 2.16
N ARG A 419 11.28 3.58 3.40
CA ARG A 419 10.92 2.64 4.45
C ARG A 419 9.43 2.61 4.79
N GLY A 420 8.73 3.75 4.65
CA GLY A 420 7.32 3.84 5.05
C GLY A 420 7.14 3.50 6.53
N ASN A 421 6.35 2.47 6.84
CA ASN A 421 6.09 2.01 8.21
C ASN A 421 6.99 0.85 8.67
N ARG A 422 8.12 0.61 8.04
CA ARG A 422 9.04 -0.45 8.48
C ARG A 422 9.73 -0.06 9.76
N SER A 423 9.61 -0.90 10.79
CA SER A 423 10.21 -0.70 12.10
C SER A 423 11.64 -1.25 12.18
N ILE A 424 11.95 -2.32 11.46
CA ILE A 424 13.29 -2.91 11.45
C ILE A 424 14.17 -2.22 10.42
N PHE A 425 15.34 -1.77 10.87
CA PHE A 425 16.38 -1.20 10.06
C PHE A 425 17.62 -2.10 10.09
N CYS A 426 17.87 -2.82 9.01
CA CYS A 426 19.04 -3.67 8.86
C CYS A 426 20.25 -2.83 8.42
N LYS A 427 21.04 -2.35 9.39
CA LYS A 427 22.23 -1.56 9.12
C LYS A 427 23.32 -2.40 8.44
N ASP A 428 23.53 -3.61 8.96
CA ASP A 428 24.39 -4.64 8.38
C ASP A 428 23.92 -6.03 8.84
N ARG A 429 24.69 -7.09 8.50
CA ARG A 429 24.37 -8.51 8.84
C ARG A 429 24.15 -8.77 10.33
N ARG A 430 24.65 -7.93 11.23
CA ARG A 430 24.67 -8.17 12.68
C ARG A 430 23.99 -7.06 13.46
N ASN A 431 23.83 -5.90 12.85
CA ASN A 431 23.32 -4.71 13.50
C ASN A 431 21.95 -4.36 12.95
N VAL A 432 20.94 -4.58 13.79
CA VAL A 432 19.55 -4.24 13.52
C VAL A 432 19.14 -3.16 14.53
N GLU A 433 18.51 -2.10 14.05
CA GLU A 433 17.89 -1.08 14.86
C GLU A 433 16.37 -1.15 14.68
N ILE A 434 15.64 -0.86 15.76
CA ILE A 434 14.17 -0.82 15.72
C ILE A 434 13.73 0.62 15.87
N TYR A 435 13.20 1.20 14.81
CA TYR A 435 12.57 2.52 14.82
C TYR A 435 11.72 2.74 13.56
N LEU A 436 10.79 3.65 13.64
CA LEU A 436 10.02 4.16 12.49
C LEU A 436 10.58 5.52 12.07
N ASP A 437 10.62 5.81 10.77
CA ASP A 437 10.94 7.16 10.28
C ASP A 437 10.04 8.21 10.90
N ARG A 438 8.76 7.85 11.13
CA ARG A 438 7.77 8.68 11.84
C ARG A 438 8.22 9.08 13.24
N SER A 439 8.75 8.14 14.04
CA SER A 439 9.20 8.43 15.41
C SER A 439 10.28 9.50 15.42
N ILE A 440 11.20 9.44 14.47
CA ILE A 440 12.29 10.44 14.35
C ILE A 440 11.73 11.82 14.00
N VAL A 441 10.74 11.88 13.12
CA VAL A 441 10.05 13.13 12.76
C VAL A 441 9.33 13.71 13.98
N GLU A 442 8.59 12.90 14.72
CA GLU A 442 7.84 13.33 15.91
C GLU A 442 8.77 13.82 17.01
N GLU A 443 9.89 13.11 17.29
CA GLU A 443 10.92 13.51 18.24
C GLU A 443 11.52 14.87 17.88
N GLU A 444 11.87 15.08 16.60
CA GLU A 444 12.47 16.32 16.15
C GLU A 444 11.47 17.51 16.21
N ILE A 445 10.20 17.25 15.92
CA ILE A 445 9.15 18.25 16.06
C ILE A 445 8.94 18.66 17.53
N ILE A 446 8.96 17.70 18.46
CA ILE A 446 8.82 17.98 19.90
C ILE A 446 9.99 18.85 20.37
N LYS A 447 11.23 18.47 20.05
CA LYS A 447 12.44 19.23 20.38
C LYS A 447 12.34 20.68 19.89
N LYS A 448 11.95 20.90 18.63
CA LYS A 448 11.80 22.26 18.07
C LYS A 448 10.70 23.08 18.75
N LYS A 449 9.59 22.46 19.16
CA LYS A 449 8.56 23.14 19.93
C LYS A 449 9.07 23.59 21.30
N GLU A 450 9.91 22.78 21.93
CA GLU A 450 10.54 23.11 23.22
C GLU A 450 11.53 24.29 23.07
N GLU A 451 12.32 24.30 22.00
CA GLU A 451 13.26 25.38 21.67
C GLU A 451 12.50 26.69 21.35
N ASP A 452 11.40 26.62 20.58
CA ASP A 452 10.57 27.78 20.23
C ASP A 452 9.86 28.36 21.47
N ASN A 453 9.52 27.57 22.48
CA ASN A 453 8.89 28.00 23.72
C ASN A 453 9.90 28.52 24.75
N ALA A 454 11.17 28.21 24.62
CA ALA A 454 12.24 28.66 25.51
C ALA A 454 12.87 30.03 25.12
N ASN A 455 12.59 30.48 23.89
CA ASN A 455 13.01 31.76 23.32
C ASN A 455 11.84 32.74 23.32
#